data_977455a8ff9af84868f9ec1ff152f40c
#
_entry.id   977455a8ff9af84868f9ec1ff152f40c
#
_cell.length_a   1.000
_cell.length_b   1.000
_cell.length_c   1.000
_cell.angle_alpha   90.00
_cell.angle_beta   90.00
_cell.angle_gamma   90.00
#
_symmetry.space_group_name_H-M   'P 1'
#
loop_
_entity.id
_entity.type
_entity.pdbx_description
1 polymer ?
#
loop_
_entity_poly.entity_id
_entity_poly.type
_entity_poly.pdbx_seq_one_letter_code
_entity_poly.pdbx_strand_id
1 'polypeptide(L)'
;MFLWILQAVLAAMFAMAGIMKSTQSKDKLEPKLPWTADFSAGTVRFIGIVELAGALGLILPAATEIGPILTPLAATGLALVMVGAALTHVRRKEPSAIAFNTALFVAAAIVAWGRFGPYAL
;
A
#
# COMPACT_ATOMS: atom_id res chain seq x y z
N MET A 1 12.71 15.48 5.49
CA MET A 1 13.58 14.29 5.38
C MET A 1 12.87 13.02 5.83
N PHE A 2 12.33 13.03 7.04
CA PHE A 2 11.65 11.85 7.62
C PHE A 2 10.49 11.34 6.74
N LEU A 3 9.61 12.23 6.29
CA LEU A 3 8.48 11.82 5.44
C LEU A 3 8.94 11.27 4.10
N TRP A 4 10.01 11.83 3.52
CA TRP A 4 10.55 11.29 2.27
C TRP A 4 11.09 9.88 2.44
N ILE A 5 11.71 9.58 3.59
CA ILE A 5 12.17 8.22 3.89
C ILE A 5 10.99 7.26 3.96
N LEU A 6 9.92 7.65 4.68
CA LEU A 6 8.71 6.83 4.75
C LEU A 6 8.08 6.64 3.39
N GLN A 7 7.98 7.73 2.59
CA GLN A 7 7.42 7.66 1.24
C GLN A 7 8.21 6.70 0.36
N ALA A 8 9.55 6.78 0.40
CA ALA A 8 10.41 5.92 -0.41
C ALA A 8 10.27 4.45 -0.01
N VAL A 9 10.28 4.15 1.29
CA VAL A 9 10.14 2.78 1.79
C VAL A 9 8.77 2.22 1.43
N LEU A 10 7.70 2.96 1.68
CA LEU A 10 6.35 2.54 1.35
C LEU A 10 6.18 2.34 -0.16
N ALA A 11 6.70 3.27 -0.96
CA ALA A 11 6.61 3.17 -2.41
C ALA A 11 7.31 1.92 -2.94
N ALA A 12 8.50 1.60 -2.41
CA ALA A 12 9.22 0.39 -2.82
C ALA A 12 8.43 -0.87 -2.46
N MET A 13 7.89 -0.93 -1.24
CA MET A 13 7.14 -2.10 -0.78
C MET A 13 5.84 -2.29 -1.54
N PHE A 14 5.06 -1.21 -1.73
CA PHE A 14 3.79 -1.28 -2.45
C PHE A 14 3.98 -1.47 -3.96
N ALA A 15 5.04 -0.91 -4.53
CA ALA A 15 5.36 -1.15 -5.94
C ALA A 15 5.67 -2.64 -6.17
N MET A 16 6.49 -3.23 -5.32
CA MET A 16 6.82 -4.65 -5.41
C MET A 16 5.57 -5.52 -5.26
N ALA A 17 4.77 -5.25 -4.21
CA ALA A 17 3.53 -5.99 -3.96
C ALA A 17 2.53 -5.80 -5.10
N GLY A 18 2.40 -4.57 -5.61
CA GLY A 18 1.49 -4.25 -6.70
C GLY A 18 1.88 -4.93 -8.00
N ILE A 19 3.17 -4.94 -8.33
CA ILE A 19 3.67 -5.64 -9.52
C ILE A 19 3.37 -7.14 -9.41
N MET A 20 3.67 -7.74 -8.27
CA MET A 20 3.40 -9.16 -8.07
C MET A 20 1.92 -9.50 -8.23
N LYS A 21 1.05 -8.76 -7.55
CA LYS A 21 -0.39 -9.04 -7.54
C LYS A 21 -1.05 -8.74 -8.88
N SER A 22 -0.53 -7.80 -9.65
CA SER A 22 -1.11 -7.42 -10.94
C SER A 22 -0.61 -8.26 -12.11
N THR A 23 0.56 -8.92 -11.98
CA THR A 23 1.21 -9.63 -13.09
C THR A 23 1.31 -11.13 -12.90
N GLN A 24 1.40 -11.61 -11.66
CA GLN A 24 1.55 -13.06 -11.42
C GLN A 24 0.19 -13.75 -11.36
N SER A 25 0.16 -15.00 -11.80
CA SER A 25 -1.04 -15.82 -11.70
C SER A 25 -1.34 -16.16 -10.24
N LYS A 26 -2.61 -16.45 -9.95
CA LYS A 26 -3.04 -16.84 -8.62
C LYS A 26 -2.28 -18.07 -8.11
N ASP A 27 -1.99 -19.04 -8.99
CA ASP A 27 -1.25 -20.24 -8.65
C ASP A 27 0.16 -19.92 -8.14
N LYS A 28 0.80 -18.88 -8.67
CA LYS A 28 2.12 -18.44 -8.21
C LYS A 28 2.03 -17.63 -6.93
N LEU A 29 0.94 -16.89 -6.72
CA LEU A 29 0.78 -16.02 -5.57
C LEU A 29 0.39 -16.78 -4.30
N GLU A 30 -0.46 -17.79 -4.39
CA GLU A 30 -0.98 -18.50 -3.23
C GLU A 30 0.11 -19.05 -2.29
N PRO A 31 1.20 -19.64 -2.77
CA PRO A 31 2.26 -20.11 -1.87
C PRO A 31 2.95 -18.98 -1.10
N LYS A 32 3.05 -17.80 -1.70
CA LYS A 32 3.70 -16.63 -1.10
C LYS A 32 2.73 -15.80 -0.28
N LEU A 33 1.49 -15.69 -0.75
CA LEU A 33 0.43 -14.90 -0.17
C LEU A 33 -0.83 -15.76 -0.02
N PRO A 34 -0.89 -16.61 1.01
CA PRO A 34 -1.99 -17.58 1.16
C PRO A 34 -3.39 -16.95 1.18
N TRP A 35 -3.52 -15.70 1.63
CA TRP A 35 -4.79 -15.01 1.68
C TRP A 35 -5.42 -14.81 0.29
N THR A 36 -4.61 -14.87 -0.78
CA THR A 36 -5.12 -14.70 -2.15
C THR A 36 -6.07 -15.83 -2.54
N ALA A 37 -6.01 -16.97 -1.86
CA ALA A 37 -6.95 -18.08 -2.09
C ALA A 37 -8.39 -17.68 -1.78
N ASP A 38 -8.61 -16.71 -0.89
CA ASP A 38 -9.94 -16.26 -0.48
C ASP A 38 -10.59 -15.30 -1.47
N PHE A 39 -9.87 -14.88 -2.51
CA PHE A 39 -10.32 -13.87 -3.46
C PHE A 39 -10.19 -14.36 -4.89
N SER A 40 -10.98 -13.77 -5.80
CA SER A 40 -10.85 -14.05 -7.23
C SER A 40 -9.53 -13.48 -7.77
N ALA A 41 -9.04 -14.05 -8.88
CA ALA A 41 -7.84 -13.53 -9.54
C ALA A 41 -8.01 -12.07 -9.95
N GLY A 42 -9.20 -11.68 -10.40
CA GLY A 42 -9.50 -10.29 -10.77
C GLY A 42 -9.41 -9.34 -9.58
N THR A 43 -9.91 -9.76 -8.41
CA THR A 43 -9.84 -8.96 -7.19
C THR A 43 -8.39 -8.77 -6.75
N VAL A 44 -7.59 -9.83 -6.75
CA VAL A 44 -6.17 -9.74 -6.39
C VAL A 44 -5.43 -8.81 -7.34
N ARG A 45 -5.70 -8.92 -8.64
CA ARG A 45 -5.09 -8.05 -9.64
C ARG A 45 -5.48 -6.59 -9.43
N PHE A 46 -6.75 -6.34 -9.12
CA PHE A 46 -7.23 -4.99 -8.84
C PHE A 46 -6.51 -4.39 -7.62
N ILE A 47 -6.36 -5.17 -6.55
CA ILE A 47 -5.61 -4.73 -5.36
C ILE A 47 -4.17 -4.37 -5.74
N GLY A 48 -3.54 -5.21 -6.58
CA GLY A 48 -2.18 -4.96 -7.04
C GLY A 48 -2.06 -3.66 -7.83
N ILE A 49 -3.01 -3.38 -8.72
CA ILE A 49 -3.04 -2.16 -9.51
C ILE A 49 -3.21 -0.94 -8.60
N VAL A 50 -4.10 -1.01 -7.61
CA VAL A 50 -4.31 0.07 -6.65
C VAL A 50 -3.05 0.33 -5.83
N GLU A 51 -2.38 -0.73 -5.38
CA GLU A 51 -1.14 -0.59 -4.61
C GLU A 51 -0.02 0.03 -5.46
N LEU A 52 0.11 -0.38 -6.72
CA LEU A 52 1.10 0.19 -7.64
C LEU A 52 0.81 1.66 -7.92
N ALA A 53 -0.45 2.00 -8.19
CA ALA A 53 -0.86 3.39 -8.39
C ALA A 53 -0.58 4.24 -7.14
N GLY A 54 -0.84 3.68 -5.95
CA GLY A 54 -0.53 4.34 -4.69
C GLY A 54 0.97 4.57 -4.50
N ALA A 55 1.79 3.58 -4.87
CA ALA A 55 3.25 3.71 -4.81
C ALA A 55 3.74 4.86 -5.70
N LEU A 56 3.24 4.95 -6.92
CA LEU A 56 3.57 6.05 -7.84
C LEU A 56 3.10 7.38 -7.27
N GLY A 57 1.90 7.42 -6.67
CA GLY A 57 1.35 8.62 -6.06
C GLY A 57 2.11 9.10 -4.83
N LEU A 58 2.84 8.23 -4.16
CA LEU A 58 3.68 8.63 -3.02
C LEU A 58 4.93 9.39 -3.48
N ILE A 59 5.40 9.17 -4.69
CA ILE A 59 6.69 9.70 -5.15
C ILE A 59 6.52 10.77 -6.23
N LEU A 60 5.80 10.46 -7.31
CA LEU A 60 5.79 11.31 -8.50
C LEU A 60 5.21 12.71 -8.28
N PRO A 61 4.04 12.88 -7.63
CA PRO A 61 3.51 14.22 -7.41
C PRO A 61 4.43 15.06 -6.52
N ALA A 62 5.05 14.45 -5.52
CA ALA A 62 5.95 15.14 -4.61
C ALA A 62 7.27 15.51 -5.31
N ALA A 63 7.84 14.60 -6.11
CA ALA A 63 9.11 14.83 -6.80
C ALA A 63 8.99 15.82 -7.94
N THR A 64 7.87 15.79 -8.67
CA THR A 64 7.65 16.65 -9.84
C THR A 64 6.95 17.97 -9.50
N GLU A 65 6.41 18.08 -8.29
CA GLU A 65 5.62 19.23 -7.85
C GLU A 65 4.34 19.45 -8.67
N ILE A 66 3.90 18.40 -9.39
CA ILE A 66 2.67 18.43 -10.17
C ILE A 66 1.59 17.72 -9.36
N GLY A 67 0.54 18.46 -8.98
CA GLY A 67 -0.56 17.93 -8.18
C GLY A 67 -0.11 17.35 -6.85
N PRO A 68 0.66 18.08 -6.03
CA PRO A 68 1.28 17.49 -4.82
C PRO A 68 0.26 16.96 -3.81
N ILE A 69 -1.00 17.38 -3.87
CA ILE A 69 -2.08 16.84 -3.03
C ILE A 69 -2.34 15.35 -3.31
N LEU A 70 -1.92 14.84 -4.46
CA LEU A 70 -2.07 13.42 -4.79
C LEU A 70 -1.22 12.52 -3.89
N THR A 71 -0.10 13.03 -3.34
CA THR A 71 0.73 12.25 -2.42
C THR A 71 0.00 11.89 -1.12
N PRO A 72 -0.57 12.84 -0.35
CA PRO A 72 -1.33 12.46 0.83
C PRO A 72 -2.62 11.69 0.49
N LEU A 73 -3.22 11.94 -0.66
CA LEU A 73 -4.38 11.15 -1.11
C LEU A 73 -3.97 9.69 -1.38
N ALA A 74 -2.82 9.48 -2.02
CA ALA A 74 -2.29 8.13 -2.24
C ALA A 74 -1.98 7.43 -0.91
N ALA A 75 -1.37 8.13 0.03
CA ALA A 75 -1.08 7.59 1.36
C ALA A 75 -2.36 7.19 2.08
N THR A 76 -3.41 8.00 1.99
CA THR A 76 -4.73 7.70 2.57
C THR A 76 -5.32 6.44 1.94
N GLY A 77 -5.26 6.34 0.61
CA GLY A 77 -5.75 5.17 -0.12
C GLY A 77 -5.03 3.89 0.30
N LEU A 78 -3.70 3.94 0.42
CA LEU A 78 -2.91 2.80 0.87
C LEU A 78 -3.22 2.42 2.32
N ALA A 79 -3.46 3.41 3.19
CA ALA A 79 -3.88 3.16 4.56
C ALA A 79 -5.22 2.39 4.59
N LEU A 80 -6.17 2.77 3.74
CA LEU A 80 -7.45 2.07 3.62
C LEU A 80 -7.27 0.64 3.12
N VAL A 81 -6.37 0.42 2.16
CA VAL A 81 -6.04 -0.93 1.68
C VAL A 81 -5.49 -1.76 2.85
N MET A 82 -4.66 -1.18 3.70
CA MET A 82 -4.11 -1.88 4.85
C MET A 82 -5.18 -2.24 5.89
N VAL A 83 -6.22 -1.42 6.04
CA VAL A 83 -7.38 -1.77 6.88
C VAL A 83 -8.06 -3.03 6.35
N GLY A 84 -8.31 -3.07 5.05
CA GLY A 84 -8.89 -4.26 4.41
C GLY A 84 -8.01 -5.49 4.55
N ALA A 85 -6.70 -5.33 4.37
CA ALA A 85 -5.74 -6.40 4.53
C ALA A 85 -5.71 -6.92 5.98
N ALA A 86 -5.73 -6.02 6.96
CA ALA A 86 -5.75 -6.38 8.37
C ALA A 86 -6.99 -7.20 8.72
N LEU A 87 -8.16 -6.79 8.22
CA LEU A 87 -9.41 -7.52 8.42
C LEU A 87 -9.32 -8.93 7.82
N THR A 88 -8.72 -9.08 6.65
CA THR A 88 -8.50 -10.37 6.02
C THR A 88 -7.61 -11.27 6.88
N HIS A 89 -6.50 -10.73 7.38
CA HIS A 89 -5.57 -11.50 8.22
C HIS A 89 -6.16 -11.83 9.59
N VAL A 90 -7.00 -10.96 10.17
CA VAL A 90 -7.75 -11.28 11.39
C VAL A 90 -8.65 -12.48 11.15
N ARG A 91 -9.36 -12.48 10.03
CA ARG A 91 -10.26 -13.57 9.65
C ARG A 91 -9.50 -14.87 9.45
N ARG A 92 -8.28 -14.80 8.93
CA ARG A 92 -7.41 -15.96 8.70
C ARG A 92 -6.55 -16.33 9.92
N LYS A 93 -6.61 -15.56 11.02
CA LYS A 93 -5.84 -15.78 12.25
C LYS A 93 -4.33 -15.78 12.00
N GLU A 94 -3.85 -14.73 11.35
CA GLU A 94 -2.44 -14.56 10.98
C GLU A 94 -1.82 -13.38 11.71
N PRO A 95 -1.40 -13.53 12.99
CA PRO A 95 -0.97 -12.39 13.82
C PRO A 95 0.28 -11.68 13.29
N SER A 96 1.23 -12.39 12.70
CA SER A 96 2.43 -11.76 12.12
C SER A 96 2.08 -10.83 10.97
N ALA A 97 1.14 -11.25 10.11
CA ALA A 97 0.67 -10.43 8.99
C ALA A 97 -0.10 -9.21 9.48
N ILE A 98 -0.89 -9.36 10.56
CA ILE A 98 -1.61 -8.24 11.17
C ILE A 98 -0.62 -7.20 11.68
N ALA A 99 0.44 -7.63 12.38
CA ALA A 99 1.46 -6.72 12.90
C ALA A 99 2.16 -5.97 11.76
N PHE A 100 2.52 -6.66 10.68
CA PHE A 100 3.16 -6.07 9.51
C PHE A 100 2.24 -5.04 8.84
N ASN A 101 0.97 -5.40 8.62
CA ASN A 101 -0.01 -4.50 8.02
C ASN A 101 -0.28 -3.28 8.89
N THR A 102 -0.29 -3.44 10.23
CA THR A 102 -0.46 -2.33 11.15
C THR A 102 0.72 -1.36 11.03
N ALA A 103 1.94 -1.87 10.92
CA ALA A 103 3.11 -1.02 10.72
C ALA A 103 3.01 -0.21 9.42
N LEU A 104 2.59 -0.85 8.32
CA LEU A 104 2.39 -0.16 7.04
C LEU A 104 1.26 0.86 7.12
N PHE A 105 0.17 0.54 7.81
CA PHE A 105 -0.94 1.46 8.03
C PHE A 105 -0.46 2.71 8.77
N VAL A 106 0.27 2.52 9.87
CA VAL A 106 0.78 3.65 10.68
C VAL A 106 1.70 4.53 9.84
N ALA A 107 2.62 3.92 9.08
CA ALA A 107 3.53 4.66 8.22
C ALA A 107 2.77 5.47 7.17
N ALA A 108 1.78 4.86 6.51
CA ALA A 108 0.95 5.56 5.51
C ALA A 108 0.14 6.68 6.16
N ALA A 109 -0.41 6.45 7.35
CA ALA A 109 -1.18 7.46 8.08
C ALA A 109 -0.30 8.66 8.46
N ILE A 110 0.96 8.41 8.85
CA ILE A 110 1.91 9.48 9.17
C ILE A 110 2.21 10.32 7.93
N VAL A 111 2.42 9.69 6.78
CA VAL A 111 2.64 10.42 5.52
C VAL A 111 1.40 11.24 5.17
N ALA A 112 0.20 10.66 5.26
CA ALA A 112 -1.04 11.37 4.97
C ALA A 112 -1.19 12.59 5.88
N TRP A 113 -1.01 12.41 7.18
CA TRP A 113 -1.09 13.49 8.15
C TRP A 113 -0.09 14.60 7.83
N GLY A 114 1.18 14.24 7.63
CA GLY A 114 2.24 15.21 7.41
C GLY A 114 2.05 16.00 6.11
N ARG A 115 1.66 15.30 5.04
CA ARG A 115 1.53 15.92 3.71
C ARG A 115 0.21 16.66 3.50
N PHE A 116 -0.85 16.31 4.25
CA PHE A 116 -2.07 17.14 4.28
C PHE A 116 -1.89 18.37 5.17
N GLY A 117 -1.06 18.29 6.21
CA GLY A 117 -0.98 19.28 7.28
C GLY A 117 0.39 19.95 7.39
N PRO A 118 1.10 19.74 8.53
CA PRO A 118 2.29 20.57 8.89
C PRO A 118 3.42 20.54 7.87
N TYR A 119 3.55 19.45 7.12
CA TYR A 119 4.65 19.26 6.17
C TYR A 119 4.14 19.15 4.73
N ALA A 120 3.09 19.89 4.41
CA ALA A 120 2.51 19.90 3.06
C ALA A 120 3.56 20.29 2.02
N LEU A 121 3.43 19.70 0.83
CA LEU A 121 4.34 19.95 -0.30
C LEU A 121 4.06 21.25 -1.03
#